data_dc2e31ade0746fea5fe125c85e988e33
#
_entry.id   dc2e31ade0746fea5fe125c85e988e33
#
_cell.length_a   1.000
_cell.length_b   1.000
_cell.length_c   1.000
_cell.angle_alpha   90.00
_cell.angle_beta   90.00
_cell.angle_gamma   90.00
#
_symmetry.space_group_name_H-M   'P 1'
#
loop_
_entity.id
_entity.type
_entity.pdbx_description
1 polymer ?
#
loop_
_entity_poly.entity_id
_entity_poly.type
_entity_poly.pdbx_seq_one_letter_code
_entity_poly.pdbx_strand_id
1 'polypeptide(L)'
;MYKSLFTASLLALAIAAPVAQAHQAGDILIRAGAITVNPEADSSSVKVDRGGLAGTDLGGKATLNSDTQLGLNFAYMLTDNLGIELLAATPFEHDVKIKGTVLDAANGKLGSLKHLPPTLSLVYYPLDAKSAFQPYVGAGINYTWIFDEHVGSAASANGFNNFRAKNSWGLAWQVGADYMLTDSLMINAQVRYIDIDTTAYVDNTALGVRAKVDVDVDPLIYMVGLGYKF
;
A
#
# COMPACT_ATOMS: atom_id res chain seq x y z
N MET A 1 11.35 -18.17 -32.51
CA MET A 1 12.63 -18.18 -31.77
C MET A 1 13.16 -16.76 -31.67
N TYR A 2 12.73 -15.97 -30.73
CA TYR A 2 13.42 -14.75 -30.27
C TYR A 2 13.07 -14.56 -28.75
N LYS A 3 13.78 -15.32 -27.90
CA LYS A 3 13.85 -15.10 -26.47
C LYS A 3 15.27 -14.69 -26.15
N SER A 4 15.44 -13.77 -25.21
CA SER A 4 16.69 -13.32 -24.60
C SER A 4 17.45 -12.21 -25.32
N LEU A 5 17.13 -10.94 -24.96
CA LEU A 5 18.07 -9.80 -25.04
C LEU A 5 17.68 -8.62 -24.13
N PHE A 6 16.94 -8.89 -23.02
CA PHE A 6 16.53 -7.82 -22.09
C PHE A 6 17.24 -7.84 -20.72
N THR A 7 18.26 -8.68 -20.52
CA THR A 7 18.86 -8.90 -19.21
C THR A 7 20.26 -8.29 -19.01
N ALA A 8 20.77 -7.49 -19.92
CA ALA A 8 22.17 -7.03 -19.85
C ALA A 8 22.39 -5.51 -19.75
N SER A 9 21.35 -4.68 -19.72
CA SER A 9 21.53 -3.21 -19.81
C SER A 9 21.39 -2.41 -18.51
N LEU A 10 21.05 -3.04 -17.39
CA LEU A 10 20.87 -2.35 -16.09
C LEU A 10 22.14 -2.26 -15.23
N LEU A 11 23.21 -2.93 -15.60
CA LEU A 11 24.46 -2.94 -14.81
C LEU A 11 25.52 -1.93 -15.25
N ALA A 12 25.29 -1.17 -16.30
CA ALA A 12 26.34 -0.32 -16.92
C ALA A 12 26.28 1.17 -16.52
N LEU A 13 25.34 1.61 -15.69
CA LEU A 13 25.22 3.02 -15.25
C LEU A 13 25.99 3.34 -13.95
N ALA A 14 26.75 2.40 -13.41
CA ALA A 14 27.45 2.54 -12.13
C ALA A 14 28.86 3.13 -12.22
N ILE A 15 29.29 3.67 -13.36
CA ILE A 15 30.71 4.03 -13.54
C ILE A 15 30.85 5.46 -14.03
N ALA A 16 30.63 6.45 -13.16
CA ALA A 16 31.25 7.78 -13.13
C ALA A 16 30.52 8.77 -12.21
N ALA A 17 30.11 8.35 -11.01
CA ALA A 17 29.73 9.32 -9.99
C ALA A 17 30.97 9.75 -9.19
N PRO A 18 31.12 11.02 -8.78
CA PRO A 18 32.08 11.39 -7.76
C PRO A 18 31.84 10.50 -6.54
N VAL A 19 32.87 10.31 -5.71
CA VAL A 19 32.82 9.47 -4.49
C VAL A 19 31.89 10.17 -3.48
N ALA A 20 30.59 10.17 -3.76
CA ALA A 20 29.56 10.65 -2.87
C ALA A 20 29.41 9.60 -1.76
N GLN A 21 29.58 10.02 -0.53
CA GLN A 21 29.33 9.12 0.62
C GLN A 21 27.82 9.04 0.82
N ALA A 22 27.23 7.86 0.51
CA ALA A 22 25.79 7.73 0.43
C ALA A 22 25.13 7.83 1.80
N HIS A 23 25.45 6.92 2.71
CA HIS A 23 24.82 6.87 4.04
C HIS A 23 25.85 6.64 5.13
N GLN A 24 25.66 7.29 6.30
CA GLN A 24 26.47 7.14 7.49
C GLN A 24 25.60 7.05 8.73
N ALA A 25 26.15 6.49 9.79
CA ALA A 25 25.50 6.52 11.09
C ALA A 25 25.19 7.97 11.51
N GLY A 26 23.95 8.21 11.88
CA GLY A 26 23.44 9.54 12.27
C GLY A 26 22.80 10.34 11.14
N ASP A 27 22.90 9.93 9.88
CA ASP A 27 22.25 10.60 8.76
C ASP A 27 20.71 10.52 8.88
N ILE A 28 20.05 11.63 8.52
CA ILE A 28 18.61 11.70 8.35
C ILE A 28 18.32 11.77 6.85
N LEU A 29 17.52 10.81 6.36
CA LEU A 29 17.10 10.76 4.98
C LEU A 29 15.61 11.11 4.89
N ILE A 30 15.29 12.11 4.08
CA ILE A 30 13.89 12.47 3.79
C ILE A 30 13.66 12.27 2.31
N ARG A 31 12.67 11.43 1.97
CA ARG A 31 12.30 11.15 0.58
C ARG A 31 10.85 11.55 0.36
N ALA A 32 10.57 12.18 -0.78
CA ALA A 32 9.24 12.58 -1.20
C ALA A 32 9.02 12.23 -2.67
N GLY A 33 7.83 11.75 -3.01
CA GLY A 33 7.55 11.34 -4.37
C GLY A 33 6.13 10.81 -4.59
N ALA A 34 5.89 10.33 -5.79
CA ALA A 34 4.64 9.64 -6.12
C ALA A 34 4.66 8.24 -5.50
N ILE A 35 3.59 7.91 -4.78
CA ILE A 35 3.38 6.60 -4.18
C ILE A 35 2.04 6.03 -4.67
N THR A 36 2.07 4.82 -5.21
CA THR A 36 0.89 4.12 -5.73
C THR A 36 0.62 2.89 -4.89
N VAL A 37 -0.58 2.78 -4.35
CA VAL A 37 -1.10 1.56 -3.74
C VAL A 37 -1.86 0.78 -4.79
N ASN A 38 -1.44 -0.45 -5.04
CA ASN A 38 -2.09 -1.39 -5.96
C ASN A 38 -2.60 -2.60 -5.17
N PRO A 39 -3.89 -2.61 -4.77
CA PRO A 39 -4.47 -3.73 -4.05
C PRO A 39 -4.50 -5.00 -4.91
N GLU A 40 -4.04 -6.13 -4.35
CA GLU A 40 -4.20 -7.47 -4.92
C GLU A 40 -5.34 -8.22 -4.21
N ALA A 41 -6.44 -7.50 -3.98
CA ALA A 41 -7.52 -7.91 -3.10
C ALA A 41 -8.12 -9.27 -3.47
N ASP A 42 -8.04 -10.22 -2.56
CA ASP A 42 -8.91 -11.39 -2.49
C ASP A 42 -9.93 -11.19 -1.35
N SER A 43 -11.09 -11.78 -1.47
CA SER A 43 -12.11 -11.66 -0.42
C SER A 43 -12.88 -12.95 -0.23
N SER A 44 -13.46 -13.12 0.97
CA SER A 44 -14.50 -14.11 1.17
C SER A 44 -15.73 -13.80 0.31
N SER A 45 -16.69 -14.73 0.25
CA SER A 45 -18.03 -14.39 -0.23
C SER A 45 -18.72 -13.37 0.68
N VAL A 46 -19.61 -12.56 0.12
CA VAL A 46 -20.46 -11.65 0.89
C VAL A 46 -21.50 -12.46 1.65
N LYS A 47 -21.57 -12.28 2.98
CA LYS A 47 -22.52 -13.00 3.86
C LYS A 47 -23.40 -12.04 4.63
N VAL A 48 -24.62 -12.44 4.91
CA VAL A 48 -25.50 -11.71 5.83
C VAL A 48 -25.06 -12.01 7.26
N ASP A 49 -24.56 -10.96 7.96
CA ASP A 49 -24.05 -11.05 9.34
C ASP A 49 -25.18 -10.94 10.36
N ARG A 50 -26.19 -10.08 10.10
CA ARG A 50 -27.30 -9.79 11.02
C ARG A 50 -28.63 -9.59 10.29
N GLY A 51 -29.74 -9.84 11.01
CA GLY A 51 -31.12 -9.70 10.54
C GLY A 51 -31.77 -11.02 10.28
N GLY A 52 -32.99 -11.01 9.70
CA GLY A 52 -33.80 -12.19 9.47
C GLY A 52 -33.19 -13.24 8.52
N LEU A 53 -32.14 -12.85 7.78
CA LEU A 53 -31.40 -13.69 6.83
C LEU A 53 -29.97 -14.01 7.30
N ALA A 54 -29.65 -13.81 8.58
CA ALA A 54 -28.32 -14.04 9.11
C ALA A 54 -27.80 -15.46 8.79
N GLY A 55 -26.51 -15.53 8.36
CA GLY A 55 -25.87 -16.77 7.92
C GLY A 55 -26.04 -17.09 6.43
N THR A 56 -26.88 -16.35 5.69
CA THR A 56 -27.02 -16.53 4.23
C THR A 56 -25.75 -16.08 3.53
N ASP A 57 -25.22 -16.94 2.66
CA ASP A 57 -24.11 -16.60 1.75
C ASP A 57 -24.70 -16.06 0.44
N LEU A 58 -24.35 -14.82 0.13
CA LEU A 58 -24.80 -14.15 -1.11
C LEU A 58 -23.84 -14.39 -2.28
N GLY A 59 -22.72 -15.07 -2.04
CA GLY A 59 -21.65 -15.21 -3.03
C GLY A 59 -20.94 -13.89 -3.30
N GLY A 60 -20.28 -13.82 -4.45
CA GLY A 60 -19.60 -12.61 -4.91
C GLY A 60 -18.26 -12.32 -4.23
N LYS A 61 -17.58 -11.29 -4.72
CA LYS A 61 -16.26 -10.85 -4.26
C LYS A 61 -16.20 -9.32 -4.21
N ALA A 62 -15.43 -8.80 -3.26
CA ALA A 62 -15.08 -7.39 -3.20
C ALA A 62 -13.81 -7.13 -4.02
N THR A 63 -13.74 -5.97 -4.67
CA THR A 63 -12.57 -5.50 -5.41
C THR A 63 -12.32 -4.02 -5.14
N LEU A 64 -11.05 -3.62 -5.20
CA LEU A 64 -10.58 -2.25 -4.98
C LEU A 64 -9.81 -1.76 -6.22
N ASN A 65 -9.82 -0.45 -6.49
CA ASN A 65 -8.98 0.16 -7.51
C ASN A 65 -7.63 0.60 -6.90
N SER A 66 -6.65 0.86 -7.76
CA SER A 66 -5.39 1.51 -7.35
C SER A 66 -5.59 3.01 -7.14
N ASP A 67 -4.76 3.62 -6.28
CA ASP A 67 -4.69 5.07 -6.10
C ASP A 67 -3.23 5.53 -5.95
N THR A 68 -2.96 6.77 -6.38
CA THR A 68 -1.62 7.38 -6.35
C THR A 68 -1.68 8.69 -5.58
N GLN A 69 -0.79 8.85 -4.61
CA GLN A 69 -0.74 9.96 -3.69
C GLN A 69 0.70 10.51 -3.53
N LEU A 70 0.86 11.56 -2.71
CA LEU A 70 2.16 12.02 -2.28
C LEU A 70 2.66 11.12 -1.13
N GLY A 71 3.81 10.46 -1.36
CA GLY A 71 4.52 9.68 -0.35
C GLY A 71 5.62 10.49 0.31
N LEU A 72 5.79 10.30 1.60
CA LEU A 72 6.87 10.83 2.43
C LEU A 72 7.52 9.67 3.18
N ASN A 73 8.85 9.63 3.13
CA ASN A 73 9.62 8.59 3.78
C ASN A 73 10.74 9.25 4.59
N PHE A 74 10.79 8.95 5.89
CA PHE A 74 11.77 9.45 6.82
C PHE A 74 12.61 8.29 7.32
N ALA A 75 13.93 8.34 7.14
CA ALA A 75 14.82 7.34 7.67
C ALA A 75 15.91 7.97 8.53
N TYR A 76 16.30 7.26 9.58
CA TYR A 76 17.44 7.57 10.42
C TYR A 76 18.42 6.41 10.40
N MET A 77 19.69 6.69 10.06
CA MET A 77 20.73 5.71 9.98
C MET A 77 21.32 5.40 11.36
N LEU A 78 21.07 4.20 11.86
CA LEU A 78 21.61 3.71 13.13
C LEU A 78 23.10 3.37 13.00
N THR A 79 23.48 2.82 11.85
CA THR A 79 24.86 2.52 11.44
C THR A 79 24.98 2.90 9.96
N ASP A 80 26.15 2.73 9.36
CA ASP A 80 26.35 2.98 7.92
C ASP A 80 25.51 2.06 7.03
N ASN A 81 25.03 0.93 7.56
CA ASN A 81 24.29 -0.08 6.83
C ASN A 81 22.87 -0.34 7.35
N LEU A 82 22.50 0.18 8.52
CA LEU A 82 21.21 -0.11 9.14
C LEU A 82 20.50 1.18 9.50
N GLY A 83 19.22 1.28 9.10
CA GLY A 83 18.36 2.42 9.39
C GLY A 83 16.98 2.02 9.89
N ILE A 84 16.31 2.95 10.57
CA ILE A 84 14.89 2.90 10.87
C ILE A 84 14.18 3.84 9.92
N GLU A 85 13.08 3.38 9.32
CA GLU A 85 12.34 4.12 8.32
C GLU A 85 10.85 4.21 8.68
N LEU A 86 10.29 5.41 8.55
CA LEU A 86 8.84 5.66 8.67
C LEU A 86 8.30 6.10 7.32
N LEU A 87 7.39 5.32 6.76
CA LEU A 87 6.59 5.71 5.60
C LEU A 87 5.31 6.40 6.06
N ALA A 88 5.01 7.54 5.45
CA ALA A 88 3.75 8.26 5.53
C ALA A 88 3.30 8.66 4.11
N ALA A 89 2.03 8.99 3.94
CA ALA A 89 1.48 9.47 2.67
C ALA A 89 0.28 10.37 2.93
N THR A 90 -0.15 11.11 1.90
CA THR A 90 -1.50 11.67 1.91
C THR A 90 -2.53 10.54 1.80
N PRO A 91 -3.77 10.72 2.31
CA PRO A 91 -4.76 9.64 2.33
C PRO A 91 -5.03 9.08 0.94
N PHE A 92 -4.98 7.74 0.83
CA PHE A 92 -5.42 7.03 -0.36
C PHE A 92 -6.93 6.88 -0.35
N GLU A 93 -7.56 6.93 -1.53
CA GLU A 93 -8.99 6.72 -1.71
C GLU A 93 -9.24 5.54 -2.67
N HIS A 94 -10.05 4.58 -2.23
CA HIS A 94 -10.38 3.40 -3.02
C HIS A 94 -11.87 3.26 -3.20
N ASP A 95 -12.28 3.00 -4.44
CA ASP A 95 -13.62 2.55 -4.78
C ASP A 95 -13.77 1.06 -4.43
N VAL A 96 -14.78 0.74 -3.65
CA VAL A 96 -15.16 -0.63 -3.31
C VAL A 96 -16.26 -1.10 -4.25
N LYS A 97 -16.02 -2.18 -4.97
CA LYS A 97 -17.00 -2.80 -5.88
C LYS A 97 -17.26 -4.23 -5.49
N ILE A 98 -18.51 -4.62 -5.54
CA ILE A 98 -18.97 -6.00 -5.32
C ILE A 98 -19.40 -6.60 -6.66
N LYS A 99 -19.01 -7.84 -6.92
CA LYS A 99 -19.34 -8.56 -8.17
C LYS A 99 -19.71 -10.01 -7.88
N GLY A 100 -20.68 -10.53 -8.65
CA GLY A 100 -21.03 -11.95 -8.64
C GLY A 100 -21.85 -12.41 -7.45
N THR A 101 -22.54 -11.51 -6.74
CA THR A 101 -23.54 -11.92 -5.75
C THR A 101 -24.82 -12.39 -6.46
N VAL A 102 -25.59 -13.25 -5.77
CA VAL A 102 -26.91 -13.71 -6.25
C VAL A 102 -27.96 -12.59 -6.27
N LEU A 103 -27.70 -11.46 -5.65
CA LEU A 103 -28.58 -10.29 -5.61
C LEU A 103 -28.03 -9.19 -6.53
N ASP A 104 -28.65 -8.97 -7.69
CA ASP A 104 -28.19 -7.96 -8.65
C ASP A 104 -28.05 -6.56 -8.03
N ALA A 105 -28.96 -6.19 -7.13
CA ALA A 105 -28.92 -4.91 -6.42
C ALA A 105 -27.70 -4.72 -5.51
N ALA A 106 -27.00 -5.79 -5.14
CA ALA A 106 -25.77 -5.75 -4.35
C ALA A 106 -24.50 -5.69 -5.21
N ASN A 107 -24.61 -5.87 -6.54
CA ASN A 107 -23.49 -5.82 -7.46
C ASN A 107 -23.24 -4.38 -7.93
N GLY A 108 -21.97 -4.04 -8.19
CA GLY A 108 -21.53 -2.74 -8.64
C GLY A 108 -20.69 -1.99 -7.62
N LYS A 109 -20.61 -0.67 -7.78
CA LYS A 109 -19.90 0.20 -6.82
C LYS A 109 -20.71 0.33 -5.54
N LEU A 110 -20.19 -0.26 -4.44
CA LEU A 110 -20.76 -0.12 -3.10
C LEU A 110 -20.54 1.28 -2.55
N GLY A 111 -19.31 1.79 -2.71
CA GLY A 111 -18.91 3.08 -2.14
C GLY A 111 -17.42 3.33 -2.29
N SER A 112 -16.92 4.21 -1.44
CA SER A 112 -15.48 4.51 -1.32
C SER A 112 -15.07 4.59 0.14
N LEU A 113 -13.78 4.46 0.39
CA LEU A 113 -13.14 4.64 1.69
C LEU A 113 -11.78 5.30 1.52
N LYS A 114 -11.31 5.96 2.57
CA LYS A 114 -9.93 6.45 2.65
C LYS A 114 -9.14 5.66 3.67
N HIS A 115 -7.83 5.56 3.43
CA HIS A 115 -6.93 4.95 4.39
C HIS A 115 -5.56 5.61 4.42
N LEU A 116 -4.89 5.45 5.57
CA LEU A 116 -3.49 5.81 5.79
C LEU A 116 -2.76 4.57 6.32
N PRO A 117 -1.73 4.07 5.62
CA PRO A 117 -0.95 2.92 6.05
C PRO A 117 0.45 3.31 6.58
N PRO A 118 0.60 4.09 7.68
CA PRO A 118 1.92 4.34 8.24
C PRO A 118 2.63 3.02 8.52
N THR A 119 3.90 2.97 8.13
CA THR A 119 4.72 1.76 8.24
C THR A 119 6.07 2.09 8.84
N LEU A 120 6.41 1.42 9.93
CA LEU A 120 7.73 1.52 10.57
C LEU A 120 8.55 0.29 10.20
N SER A 121 9.71 0.50 9.60
CA SER A 121 10.58 -0.57 9.08
C SER A 121 12.01 -0.45 9.57
N LEU A 122 12.67 -1.58 9.72
CA LEU A 122 14.12 -1.68 9.78
C LEU A 122 14.62 -1.94 8.36
N VAL A 123 15.62 -1.16 7.92
CA VAL A 123 16.16 -1.20 6.55
C VAL A 123 17.64 -1.50 6.59
N TYR A 124 18.08 -2.39 5.71
CA TYR A 124 19.48 -2.80 5.60
C TYR A 124 20.03 -2.49 4.20
N TYR A 125 21.15 -1.78 4.17
CA TYR A 125 21.91 -1.39 2.98
C TYR A 125 23.18 -2.26 2.89
N PRO A 126 23.25 -3.23 1.96
CA PRO A 126 24.33 -4.21 1.92
C PRO A 126 25.64 -3.68 1.33
N LEU A 127 25.63 -2.54 0.63
CA LEU A 127 26.83 -2.01 -0.03
C LEU A 127 27.63 -1.07 0.88
N ASP A 128 28.88 -0.82 0.49
CA ASP A 128 29.74 0.17 1.14
C ASP A 128 29.11 1.58 1.04
N ALA A 129 29.16 2.34 2.13
CA ALA A 129 28.64 3.70 2.22
C ALA A 129 29.23 4.68 1.18
N LYS A 130 30.35 4.33 0.55
CA LYS A 130 30.97 5.10 -0.54
C LYS A 130 30.35 4.83 -1.91
N SER A 131 29.45 3.85 -2.03
CA SER A 131 28.77 3.58 -3.29
C SER A 131 27.66 4.59 -3.53
N ALA A 132 27.63 5.24 -4.68
CA ALA A 132 26.52 6.12 -5.06
C ALA A 132 25.20 5.36 -5.24
N PHE A 133 25.25 4.06 -5.56
CA PHE A 133 24.08 3.19 -5.66
C PHE A 133 23.94 2.38 -4.37
N GLN A 134 22.82 2.57 -3.68
CA GLN A 134 22.52 1.96 -2.40
C GLN A 134 21.21 1.16 -2.48
N PRO A 135 21.27 -0.11 -2.92
CA PRO A 135 20.11 -0.99 -2.80
C PRO A 135 19.85 -1.30 -1.32
N TYR A 136 18.60 -1.54 -0.98
CA TYR A 136 18.24 -1.92 0.37
C TYR A 136 17.07 -2.90 0.40
N VAL A 137 16.99 -3.61 1.52
CA VAL A 137 15.85 -4.45 1.88
C VAL A 137 15.37 -4.04 3.25
N GLY A 138 14.10 -4.26 3.53
CA GLY A 138 13.55 -3.92 4.85
C GLY A 138 12.37 -4.78 5.23
N ALA A 139 12.14 -4.84 6.54
CA ALA A 139 10.99 -5.48 7.15
C ALA A 139 10.42 -4.56 8.23
N GLY A 140 9.11 -4.57 8.40
CA GLY A 140 8.45 -3.66 9.34
C GLY A 140 7.07 -4.07 9.75
N ILE A 141 6.46 -3.20 10.52
CA ILE A 141 5.07 -3.28 10.96
C ILE A 141 4.28 -2.14 10.36
N ASN A 142 3.08 -2.45 9.92
CA ASN A 142 2.13 -1.50 9.37
C ASN A 142 0.90 -1.39 10.28
N TYR A 143 0.36 -0.20 10.38
CA TYR A 143 -0.99 0.03 10.89
C TYR A 143 -1.79 0.76 9.82
N THR A 144 -2.79 0.10 9.24
CA THR A 144 -3.69 0.72 8.27
C THR A 144 -4.91 1.27 8.98
N TRP A 145 -4.98 2.59 9.03
CA TRP A 145 -6.16 3.31 9.53
C TRP A 145 -7.12 3.58 8.39
N ILE A 146 -8.34 3.00 8.47
CA ILE A 146 -9.42 3.18 7.48
C ILE A 146 -10.43 4.17 8.05
N PHE A 147 -10.88 5.11 7.23
CA PHE A 147 -11.78 6.18 7.60
C PHE A 147 -12.50 6.75 6.38
N ASP A 148 -13.45 7.68 6.61
CA ASP A 148 -14.19 8.40 5.56
C ASP A 148 -14.89 7.45 4.58
N GLU A 149 -15.56 6.42 5.16
CA GLU A 149 -16.31 5.43 4.39
C GLU A 149 -17.65 5.99 3.94
N HIS A 150 -17.90 5.97 2.65
CA HIS A 150 -19.11 6.46 2.02
C HIS A 150 -19.79 5.39 1.19
N VAL A 151 -21.13 5.32 1.30
CA VAL A 151 -21.95 4.49 0.39
C VAL A 151 -22.22 5.28 -0.89
N GLY A 152 -21.98 4.66 -2.05
CA GLY A 152 -22.26 5.26 -3.34
C GLY A 152 -23.75 5.49 -3.56
N SER A 153 -24.10 6.48 -4.39
CA SER A 153 -25.50 6.87 -4.63
C SER A 153 -26.38 5.73 -5.16
N ALA A 154 -25.83 4.89 -6.06
CA ALA A 154 -26.56 3.73 -6.59
C ALA A 154 -26.85 2.68 -5.50
N ALA A 155 -25.87 2.37 -4.65
CA ALA A 155 -26.05 1.45 -3.53
C ALA A 155 -27.02 2.03 -2.49
N SER A 156 -26.91 3.34 -2.20
CA SER A 156 -27.84 4.04 -1.30
C SER A 156 -29.28 4.01 -1.81
N ALA A 157 -29.50 4.16 -3.12
CA ALA A 157 -30.84 4.03 -3.75
C ALA A 157 -31.43 2.60 -3.58
N ASN A 158 -30.59 1.57 -3.44
CA ASN A 158 -30.96 0.20 -3.15
C ASN A 158 -31.10 -0.10 -1.64
N GLY A 159 -31.05 0.94 -0.78
CA GLY A 159 -31.25 0.83 0.67
C GLY A 159 -29.98 0.55 1.46
N PHE A 160 -28.81 0.49 0.83
CA PHE A 160 -27.53 0.31 1.53
C PHE A 160 -27.09 1.60 2.22
N ASN A 161 -26.56 1.46 3.43
CA ASN A 161 -26.02 2.56 4.25
C ASN A 161 -25.02 2.05 5.29
N ASN A 162 -24.42 2.95 6.08
CA ASN A 162 -23.48 2.61 7.17
C ASN A 162 -22.36 1.67 6.72
N PHE A 163 -21.73 1.99 5.57
CA PHE A 163 -20.52 1.28 5.13
C PHE A 163 -19.38 1.54 6.11
N ARG A 164 -18.68 0.49 6.54
CA ARG A 164 -17.55 0.55 7.47
C ARG A 164 -16.56 -0.56 7.16
N ALA A 165 -15.26 -0.28 7.40
CA ALA A 165 -14.19 -1.27 7.34
C ALA A 165 -13.34 -1.19 8.61
N LYS A 166 -12.77 -2.32 9.03
CA LYS A 166 -11.91 -2.37 10.20
C LYS A 166 -10.49 -1.95 9.85
N ASN A 167 -9.83 -1.28 10.81
CA ASN A 167 -8.39 -1.04 10.74
C ASN A 167 -7.62 -2.37 10.77
N SER A 168 -6.40 -2.37 10.22
CA SER A 168 -5.54 -3.55 10.15
C SER A 168 -4.17 -3.30 10.75
N TRP A 169 -3.59 -4.33 11.32
CA TRP A 169 -2.18 -4.44 11.65
C TRP A 169 -1.57 -5.56 10.82
N GLY A 170 -0.41 -5.33 10.24
CA GLY A 170 0.24 -6.35 9.44
C GLY A 170 1.75 -6.17 9.34
N LEU A 171 2.39 -7.13 8.70
CA LEU A 171 3.81 -7.07 8.38
C LEU A 171 4.02 -6.35 7.06
N ALA A 172 5.19 -5.73 6.93
CA ALA A 172 5.60 -5.08 5.70
C ALA A 172 6.99 -5.55 5.30
N TRP A 173 7.18 -5.75 4.00
CA TRP A 173 8.46 -6.11 3.40
C TRP A 173 8.74 -5.13 2.27
N GLN A 174 10.00 -4.72 2.13
CA GLN A 174 10.37 -3.79 1.08
C GLN A 174 11.71 -4.11 0.45
N VAL A 175 11.82 -3.71 -0.81
CA VAL A 175 13.09 -3.61 -1.54
C VAL A 175 13.12 -2.27 -2.24
N GLY A 176 14.28 -1.66 -2.31
CA GLY A 176 14.44 -0.37 -2.99
C GLY A 176 15.90 -0.05 -3.25
N ALA A 177 16.11 1.13 -3.81
CA ALA A 177 17.44 1.66 -4.02
C ALA A 177 17.41 3.19 -3.96
N ASP A 178 18.47 3.75 -3.37
CA ASP A 178 18.85 5.14 -3.51
C ASP A 178 19.97 5.26 -4.55
N TYR A 179 19.91 6.28 -5.38
CA TYR A 179 21.03 6.67 -6.24
C TYR A 179 21.42 8.11 -5.95
N MET A 180 22.61 8.29 -5.38
CA MET A 180 23.12 9.61 -5.03
C MET A 180 23.49 10.41 -6.27
N LEU A 181 22.83 11.56 -6.46
CA LEU A 181 23.15 12.52 -7.51
C LEU A 181 24.26 13.48 -7.06
N THR A 182 24.28 13.80 -5.77
CA THR A 182 25.28 14.59 -5.06
C THR A 182 25.51 13.98 -3.68
N ASP A 183 26.33 14.59 -2.83
CA ASP A 183 26.54 14.14 -1.44
C ASP A 183 25.27 14.16 -0.59
N SER A 184 24.24 14.91 -1.00
CA SER A 184 23.00 15.08 -0.23
C SER A 184 21.74 14.75 -1.02
N LEU A 185 21.73 14.89 -2.34
CA LEU A 185 20.54 14.67 -3.18
C LEU A 185 20.55 13.27 -3.78
N MET A 186 19.42 12.58 -3.71
CA MET A 186 19.26 11.24 -4.26
C MET A 186 17.95 11.07 -5.02
N ILE A 187 17.93 10.10 -5.94
CA ILE A 187 16.71 9.50 -6.49
C ILE A 187 16.45 8.23 -5.70
N ASN A 188 15.19 8.00 -5.35
CA ASN A 188 14.75 6.77 -4.70
C ASN A 188 13.69 6.07 -5.54
N ALA A 189 13.77 4.74 -5.59
CA ALA A 189 12.71 3.88 -6.06
C ALA A 189 12.56 2.69 -5.12
N GLN A 190 11.32 2.34 -4.76
CA GLN A 190 11.03 1.22 -3.86
C GLN A 190 9.73 0.51 -4.22
N VAL A 191 9.69 -0.76 -3.87
CA VAL A 191 8.49 -1.60 -3.88
C VAL A 191 8.31 -2.16 -2.48
N ARG A 192 7.07 -2.13 -2.01
CA ARG A 192 6.70 -2.64 -0.69
C ARG A 192 5.47 -3.52 -0.81
N TYR A 193 5.47 -4.64 -0.12
CA TYR A 193 4.31 -5.47 0.17
C TYR A 193 3.89 -5.21 1.60
N ILE A 194 2.60 -5.09 1.84
CA ILE A 194 2.02 -4.97 3.18
C ILE A 194 0.91 -5.99 3.31
N ASP A 195 0.94 -6.78 4.38
CA ASP A 195 -0.14 -7.67 4.79
C ASP A 195 -1.26 -6.82 5.41
N ILE A 196 -2.43 -6.76 4.77
CA ILE A 196 -3.57 -5.94 5.22
C ILE A 196 -4.85 -6.77 5.14
N ASP A 197 -5.33 -7.21 6.30
CA ASP A 197 -6.59 -7.90 6.47
C ASP A 197 -7.66 -6.98 7.05
N THR A 198 -8.81 -6.91 6.42
CA THR A 198 -9.93 -6.11 6.93
C THR A 198 -11.26 -6.84 6.79
N THR A 199 -12.22 -6.45 7.61
CA THR A 199 -13.63 -6.87 7.45
C THR A 199 -14.47 -5.65 7.15
N ALA A 200 -15.15 -5.66 6.02
CA ALA A 200 -16.08 -4.62 5.63
C ALA A 200 -17.53 -5.02 5.97
N TYR A 201 -18.30 -4.03 6.38
CA TYR A 201 -19.72 -4.15 6.74
C TYR A 201 -20.54 -3.10 6.03
N VAL A 202 -21.77 -3.47 5.63
CA VAL A 202 -22.76 -2.53 5.13
C VAL A 202 -24.14 -2.94 5.62
N ASP A 203 -24.93 -1.96 6.04
CA ASP A 203 -26.33 -2.20 6.41
C ASP A 203 -27.23 -2.00 5.20
N ASN A 204 -28.32 -2.79 5.11
CA ASN A 204 -29.46 -2.53 4.24
C ASN A 204 -30.69 -2.37 5.12
N THR A 205 -31.11 -1.12 5.30
CA THR A 205 -32.25 -0.80 6.18
C THR A 205 -33.59 -1.23 5.62
N ALA A 206 -33.73 -1.27 4.29
CA ALA A 206 -34.96 -1.72 3.65
C ALA A 206 -35.22 -3.21 3.91
N LEU A 207 -34.18 -4.02 4.02
CA LEU A 207 -34.25 -5.45 4.31
C LEU A 207 -34.02 -5.79 5.79
N GLY A 208 -33.62 -4.81 6.62
CA GLY A 208 -33.28 -5.02 8.03
C GLY A 208 -32.09 -5.96 8.24
N VAL A 209 -31.11 -5.96 7.35
CA VAL A 209 -29.94 -6.84 7.38
C VAL A 209 -28.63 -6.08 7.39
N ARG A 210 -27.56 -6.72 7.89
CA ARG A 210 -26.17 -6.32 7.72
C ARG A 210 -25.45 -7.38 6.91
N ALA A 211 -24.76 -6.95 5.87
CA ALA A 211 -23.83 -7.79 5.13
C ALA A 211 -22.39 -7.55 5.60
N LYS A 212 -21.55 -8.57 5.49
CA LYS A 212 -20.11 -8.50 5.72
C LYS A 212 -19.33 -9.24 4.65
N VAL A 213 -18.08 -8.83 4.48
CA VAL A 213 -17.08 -9.48 3.65
C VAL A 213 -15.71 -9.34 4.31
N ASP A 214 -14.97 -10.43 4.42
CA ASP A 214 -13.56 -10.38 4.87
C ASP A 214 -12.70 -10.22 3.62
N VAL A 215 -11.73 -9.30 3.65
CA VAL A 215 -10.92 -8.88 2.51
C VAL A 215 -9.44 -8.86 2.89
N ASP A 216 -8.67 -9.67 2.20
CA ASP A 216 -7.20 -9.66 2.22
C ASP A 216 -6.78 -8.71 1.09
N VAL A 217 -6.30 -7.52 1.44
CA VAL A 217 -6.02 -6.44 0.48
C VAL A 217 -4.63 -6.57 -0.12
N ASP A 218 -3.67 -6.95 0.70
CA ASP A 218 -2.28 -7.34 0.39
C ASP A 218 -1.61 -6.54 -0.74
N PRO A 219 -1.58 -5.19 -0.64
CA PRO A 219 -1.17 -4.35 -1.74
C PRO A 219 0.33 -4.44 -2.04
N LEU A 220 0.66 -4.36 -3.32
CA LEU A 220 1.97 -3.89 -3.76
C LEU A 220 1.97 -2.37 -3.84
N ILE A 221 2.92 -1.75 -3.16
CA ILE A 221 3.09 -0.30 -3.10
C ILE A 221 4.39 0.07 -3.82
N TYR A 222 4.27 0.96 -4.79
CA TYR A 222 5.38 1.48 -5.58
C TYR A 222 5.61 2.93 -5.24
N MET A 223 6.84 3.33 -4.96
CA MET A 223 7.18 4.73 -4.76
C MET A 223 8.42 5.10 -5.58
N VAL A 224 8.34 6.25 -6.24
CA VAL A 224 9.48 6.88 -6.91
C VAL A 224 9.52 8.35 -6.52
N GLY A 225 10.69 8.83 -6.14
CA GLY A 225 10.83 10.21 -5.68
C GLY A 225 12.27 10.70 -5.58
N LEU A 226 12.38 11.88 -5.05
CA LEU A 226 13.65 12.49 -4.68
C LEU A 226 13.85 12.39 -3.17
N GLY A 227 15.10 12.28 -2.76
CA GLY A 227 15.48 12.28 -1.36
C GLY A 227 16.60 13.26 -1.09
N TYR A 228 16.64 13.70 0.15
CA TYR A 228 17.69 14.56 0.67
C TYR A 228 18.25 13.98 1.97
N LYS A 229 19.57 13.99 2.07
CA LYS A 229 20.34 13.55 3.22
C LYS A 229 20.83 14.77 4.01
N PHE A 230 20.56 14.79 5.30
CA PHE A 230 20.99 15.80 6.27
C PHE A 230 22.09 15.29 7.18
#